data_ebc09d5817eee89e878317f95f96bad6
#
_entry.id   ebc09d5817eee89e878317f95f96bad6
#
_cell.length_a   1.000
_cell.length_b   1.000
_cell.length_c   1.000
_cell.angle_alpha   90.00
_cell.angle_beta   90.00
_cell.angle_gamma   90.00
#
_symmetry.space_group_name_H-M   'P 1'
#
loop_
_entity.id
_entity.type
_entity.pdbx_description
1 polymer ?
#
loop_
_entity_poly.entity_id
_entity_poly.type
_entity_poly.pdbx_seq_one_letter_code
_entity_poly.pdbx_strand_id
1 'polypeptide(L)'
;VSRGLNEYKMVMSYLEQNGATLVDIIDYDQREYDSIKNWVIASTQKRHSYIFDMLDICREISASKRDGANIIRYLLYRMNNRIIKDQQAHGDEKRYAGLNISSRCMPFDRNPYSFNPKGHISNLYDLFECIDTAGHQGEMLARYIEKNTNQNGVLFTPIDQLTMFGIPQEIEQTIEKYNRSLYSGFRPASELGVFKDYVYSKGCEIATVQIINKLEELADNVPTISSSFSEKMISQLKLLPAGQRLDDEVKEQILKTLFSESAVHLIYGAAGTGKTTLVNHISKLLEGKKKIYLAKTNPAVENLRRKVTCCDRADEFTTIDKFVRSGWYETSNYDLVV
;
A
#
# COMPACT_ATOMS: atom_id res chain seq x y z
N VAL A 1 -10.75 1.13 34.77
CA VAL A 1 -9.48 0.96 34.01
C VAL A 1 -8.41 0.21 34.82
N SER A 2 -8.46 0.17 36.15
CA SER A 2 -7.39 -0.45 36.96
C SER A 2 -7.49 -1.97 37.18
N ARG A 3 -8.64 -2.60 36.92
CA ARG A 3 -8.89 -4.01 37.31
C ARG A 3 -8.12 -5.05 36.48
N GLY A 4 -7.72 -4.75 35.25
CA GLY A 4 -6.98 -5.66 34.38
C GLY A 4 -5.50 -5.37 34.20
N LEU A 5 -4.97 -4.26 34.78
CA LEU A 5 -3.62 -3.80 34.49
C LEU A 5 -2.52 -4.78 34.95
N ASN A 6 -2.67 -5.37 36.12
CA ASN A 6 -1.68 -6.34 36.63
C ASN A 6 -1.69 -7.61 35.80
N GLU A 7 -2.87 -8.11 35.47
CA GLU A 7 -3.07 -9.25 34.61
C GLU A 7 -2.45 -9.04 33.22
N TYR A 8 -2.76 -7.88 32.62
CA TYR A 8 -2.15 -7.49 31.34
C TYR A 8 -0.62 -7.45 31.42
N LYS A 9 -0.05 -6.82 32.44
CA LYS A 9 1.41 -6.76 32.61
C LYS A 9 2.03 -8.16 32.72
N MET A 10 1.40 -9.07 33.43
CA MET A 10 1.89 -10.43 33.59
C MET A 10 1.87 -11.19 32.27
N VAL A 11 0.75 -11.13 31.53
CA VAL A 11 0.66 -11.78 30.22
C VAL A 11 1.69 -11.18 29.27
N MET A 12 1.82 -9.86 29.21
CA MET A 12 2.83 -9.20 28.36
C MET A 12 4.26 -9.59 28.74
N SER A 13 4.56 -9.67 30.04
CA SER A 13 5.89 -10.13 30.50
C SER A 13 6.16 -11.58 30.11
N TYR A 14 5.16 -12.44 30.18
CA TYR A 14 5.27 -13.83 29.73
C TYR A 14 5.57 -13.89 28.21
N LEU A 15 4.80 -13.15 27.41
CA LEU A 15 5.00 -13.09 25.95
C LEU A 15 6.40 -12.61 25.58
N GLU A 16 6.87 -11.54 26.24
CA GLU A 16 8.19 -10.97 26.00
C GLU A 16 9.33 -11.94 26.39
N GLN A 17 9.21 -12.59 27.54
CA GLN A 17 10.22 -13.55 28.04
C GLN A 17 10.33 -14.80 27.17
N ASN A 18 9.23 -15.25 26.58
CA ASN A 18 9.18 -16.48 25.78
C ASN A 18 9.21 -16.21 24.27
N GLY A 19 9.27 -14.96 23.83
CA GLY A 19 9.17 -14.60 22.42
C GLY A 19 7.86 -15.05 21.76
N ALA A 20 6.79 -15.19 22.56
CA ALA A 20 5.49 -15.70 22.14
C ALA A 20 4.49 -14.58 21.83
N THR A 21 3.44 -14.91 21.13
CA THR A 21 2.28 -14.06 20.83
C THR A 21 1.03 -14.58 21.52
N LEU A 22 -0.07 -13.81 21.49
CA LEU A 22 -1.36 -14.33 21.98
C LEU A 22 -1.90 -15.43 21.07
N VAL A 23 -1.47 -15.51 19.81
CA VAL A 23 -1.81 -16.63 18.90
C VAL A 23 -1.15 -17.90 19.39
N ASP A 24 0.12 -17.85 19.79
CA ASP A 24 0.82 -19.01 20.31
C ASP A 24 0.13 -19.54 21.57
N ILE A 25 -0.31 -18.63 22.47
CA ILE A 25 -1.04 -19.05 23.68
C ILE A 25 -2.34 -19.80 23.33
N ILE A 26 -3.11 -19.33 22.36
CA ILE A 26 -4.35 -20.05 22.00
C ILE A 26 -4.09 -21.37 21.25
N ASP A 27 -2.91 -21.55 20.69
CA ASP A 27 -2.49 -22.76 19.97
C ASP A 27 -1.80 -23.79 20.88
N TYR A 28 -1.40 -23.41 22.09
CA TYR A 28 -0.81 -24.34 23.06
C TYR A 28 -1.74 -25.50 23.37
N ASP A 29 -1.16 -26.64 23.74
CA ASP A 29 -1.95 -27.77 24.25
C ASP A 29 -2.72 -27.38 25.53
N GLN A 30 -3.68 -28.21 25.93
CA GLN A 30 -4.56 -27.88 27.05
C GLN A 30 -3.79 -27.73 28.37
N ARG A 31 -2.70 -28.48 28.55
CA ARG A 31 -1.91 -28.45 29.79
C ARG A 31 -1.10 -27.17 29.90
N GLU A 32 -0.44 -26.79 28.82
CA GLU A 32 0.34 -25.55 28.77
C GLU A 32 -0.56 -24.33 28.91
N TYR A 33 -1.68 -24.32 28.19
CA TYR A 33 -2.67 -23.26 28.28
C TYR A 33 -3.20 -23.07 29.71
N ASP A 34 -3.65 -24.16 30.34
CA ASP A 34 -4.17 -24.15 31.72
C ASP A 34 -3.08 -23.76 32.73
N SER A 35 -1.84 -24.20 32.52
CA SER A 35 -0.71 -23.79 33.36
C SER A 35 -0.50 -22.28 33.38
N ILE A 36 -0.50 -21.65 32.22
CA ILE A 36 -0.34 -20.20 32.11
C ILE A 36 -1.55 -19.47 32.69
N LYS A 37 -2.75 -19.94 32.38
CA LYS A 37 -4.00 -19.39 32.93
C LYS A 37 -4.00 -19.41 34.45
N ASN A 38 -3.69 -20.56 35.05
CA ASN A 38 -3.63 -20.74 36.49
C ASN A 38 -2.52 -19.91 37.12
N TRP A 39 -1.37 -19.82 36.49
CA TRP A 39 -0.29 -18.94 36.95
C TRP A 39 -0.70 -17.46 37.01
N VAL A 40 -1.38 -16.94 35.98
CA VAL A 40 -1.89 -15.57 35.96
C VAL A 40 -2.95 -15.35 37.04
N ILE A 41 -3.89 -16.28 37.20
CA ILE A 41 -4.94 -16.24 38.24
C ILE A 41 -4.32 -16.22 39.64
N ALA A 42 -3.42 -17.14 39.94
CA ALA A 42 -2.75 -17.22 41.23
C ALA A 42 -1.95 -15.96 41.56
N SER A 43 -1.19 -15.46 40.58
CA SER A 43 -0.33 -14.27 40.77
C SER A 43 -1.13 -12.97 40.93
N THR A 44 -2.32 -12.90 40.36
CA THR A 44 -3.20 -11.73 40.50
C THR A 44 -4.12 -11.80 41.71
N GLN A 45 -4.12 -12.93 42.43
CA GLN A 45 -5.00 -13.21 43.57
C GLN A 45 -6.49 -13.03 43.23
N LYS A 46 -6.87 -13.30 41.98
CA LYS A 46 -8.25 -13.21 41.51
C LYS A 46 -8.88 -14.58 41.40
N ARG A 47 -10.20 -14.62 41.29
CA ARG A 47 -10.94 -15.87 41.06
C ARG A 47 -10.96 -16.28 39.58
N HIS A 48 -10.76 -15.35 38.67
CA HIS A 48 -10.73 -15.57 37.24
C HIS A 48 -9.86 -14.52 36.54
N SER A 49 -9.50 -14.76 35.28
CA SER A 49 -8.73 -13.87 34.44
C SER A 49 -9.58 -13.36 33.29
N TYR A 50 -9.75 -12.06 33.20
CA TYR A 50 -10.51 -11.43 32.09
C TYR A 50 -9.84 -11.65 30.73
N ILE A 51 -8.51 -11.72 30.69
CA ILE A 51 -7.79 -11.98 29.45
C ILE A 51 -8.03 -13.42 29.01
N PHE A 52 -7.93 -14.38 29.92
CA PHE A 52 -8.15 -15.78 29.59
C PHE A 52 -9.62 -16.09 29.33
N ASP A 53 -10.57 -15.38 29.96
CA ASP A 53 -12.00 -15.50 29.59
C ASP A 53 -12.23 -15.13 28.11
N MET A 54 -11.50 -14.10 27.60
CA MET A 54 -11.53 -13.75 26.18
C MET A 54 -10.75 -14.75 25.32
N LEU A 55 -9.58 -15.19 25.77
CA LEU A 55 -8.75 -16.16 25.02
C LEU A 55 -9.44 -17.53 24.91
N ASP A 56 -10.21 -17.95 25.92
CA ASP A 56 -11.03 -19.19 25.87
C ASP A 56 -12.00 -19.12 24.66
N ILE A 57 -12.69 -17.99 24.48
CA ILE A 57 -13.59 -17.76 23.35
C ILE A 57 -12.82 -17.76 22.02
N CYS A 58 -11.67 -17.07 21.98
CA CYS A 58 -10.85 -17.04 20.79
C CYS A 58 -10.32 -18.41 20.41
N ARG A 59 -9.92 -19.23 21.40
CA ARG A 59 -9.47 -20.60 21.24
C ARG A 59 -10.58 -21.49 20.66
N GLU A 60 -11.80 -21.39 21.20
CA GLU A 60 -12.96 -22.12 20.68
C GLU A 60 -13.26 -21.77 19.22
N ILE A 61 -13.25 -20.47 18.89
CA ILE A 61 -13.52 -19.99 17.53
C ILE A 61 -12.43 -20.47 16.57
N SER A 62 -11.16 -20.36 16.96
CA SER A 62 -10.00 -20.81 16.17
C SER A 62 -10.08 -22.31 15.90
N ALA A 63 -10.32 -23.13 16.94
CA ALA A 63 -10.42 -24.58 16.82
C ALA A 63 -11.60 -25.03 15.95
N SER A 64 -12.73 -24.31 16.00
CA SER A 64 -13.93 -24.63 15.22
C SER A 64 -13.83 -24.19 13.75
N LYS A 65 -12.79 -23.48 13.35
CA LYS A 65 -12.59 -22.90 12.00
C LYS A 65 -13.82 -22.14 11.48
N ARG A 66 -14.55 -21.49 12.38
CA ARG A 66 -15.73 -20.68 12.01
C ARG A 66 -15.32 -19.43 11.26
N ASP A 67 -16.27 -18.86 10.51
CA ASP A 67 -16.11 -17.55 9.90
C ASP A 67 -15.63 -16.53 10.93
N GLY A 68 -14.55 -15.79 10.63
CA GLY A 68 -13.92 -14.85 11.54
C GLY A 68 -12.75 -15.40 12.35
N ALA A 69 -12.47 -16.71 12.29
CA ALA A 69 -11.36 -17.32 13.01
C ALA A 69 -10.01 -16.67 12.62
N ASN A 70 -9.75 -16.54 11.33
CA ASN A 70 -8.49 -15.96 10.85
C ASN A 70 -8.35 -14.48 11.19
N ILE A 71 -9.43 -13.69 11.18
CA ILE A 71 -9.40 -12.30 11.66
C ILE A 71 -9.05 -12.23 13.14
N ILE A 72 -9.66 -13.07 13.95
CA ILE A 72 -9.35 -13.13 15.39
C ILE A 72 -7.89 -13.51 15.61
N ARG A 73 -7.37 -14.50 14.91
CA ARG A 73 -5.96 -14.87 14.98
C ARG A 73 -5.05 -13.71 14.59
N TYR A 74 -5.37 -13.03 13.48
CA TYR A 74 -4.61 -11.84 13.07
C TYR A 74 -4.65 -10.71 14.11
N LEU A 75 -5.79 -10.45 14.74
CA LEU A 75 -5.91 -9.44 15.79
C LEU A 75 -5.17 -9.83 17.08
N LEU A 76 -5.09 -11.10 17.41
CA LEU A 76 -4.28 -11.61 18.52
C LEU A 76 -2.78 -11.50 18.22
N TYR A 77 -2.39 -11.66 16.98
CA TYR A 77 -0.99 -11.48 16.54
C TYR A 77 -0.61 -9.99 16.42
N ARG A 78 -1.47 -9.20 15.81
CA ARG A 78 -1.29 -7.76 15.59
C ARG A 78 -2.53 -6.98 16.03
N MET A 79 -2.51 -6.42 17.22
CA MET A 79 -3.56 -5.50 17.70
C MET A 79 -3.68 -4.28 16.79
N ASN A 80 -4.46 -4.39 15.73
CA ASN A 80 -4.65 -3.31 14.79
C ASN A 80 -5.93 -2.53 15.08
N ASN A 81 -5.80 -1.39 15.76
CA ASN A 81 -6.93 -0.52 16.11
C ASN A 81 -7.77 -0.08 14.91
N ARG A 82 -7.20 -0.03 13.73
CA ARG A 82 -7.90 0.36 12.51
C ARG A 82 -8.83 -0.75 12.07
N ILE A 83 -8.37 -2.00 12.09
CA ILE A 83 -9.21 -3.17 11.82
C ILE A 83 -10.33 -3.26 12.84
N ILE A 84 -10.03 -3.08 14.14
CA ILE A 84 -11.03 -3.09 15.21
C ILE A 84 -12.11 -2.02 14.99
N LYS A 85 -11.72 -0.81 14.63
CA LYS A 85 -12.66 0.30 14.35
C LYS A 85 -13.52 0.04 13.12
N ASP A 86 -12.96 -0.52 12.05
CA ASP A 86 -13.72 -0.87 10.86
C ASP A 86 -14.75 -1.99 11.13
N GLN A 87 -14.39 -2.97 11.97
CA GLN A 87 -15.32 -3.99 12.42
C GLN A 87 -16.51 -3.38 13.16
N GLN A 88 -16.25 -2.35 13.98
CA GLN A 88 -17.30 -1.66 14.73
C GLN A 88 -18.19 -0.77 13.84
N ALA A 89 -17.61 -0.17 12.79
CA ALA A 89 -18.31 0.79 11.95
C ALA A 89 -19.26 0.17 10.92
N HIS A 90 -19.05 -1.09 10.55
CA HIS A 90 -19.75 -1.74 9.44
C HIS A 90 -20.59 -2.96 9.87
N GLY A 91 -20.97 -3.01 11.12
CA GLY A 91 -21.85 -3.93 11.83
C GLY A 91 -22.66 -4.99 11.06
N ASP A 92 -22.01 -5.83 10.25
CA ASP A 92 -22.58 -7.09 9.81
C ASP A 92 -22.44 -8.11 10.94
N GLU A 93 -23.37 -8.17 11.69
CA GLU A 93 -24.12 -9.00 12.63
C GLU A 93 -23.48 -10.24 13.27
N LYS A 94 -22.26 -10.64 12.93
CA LYS A 94 -21.60 -11.73 13.64
C LYS A 94 -20.70 -11.18 14.74
N ARG A 95 -21.12 -11.34 15.99
CA ARG A 95 -20.31 -11.01 17.16
C ARG A 95 -19.46 -12.20 17.57
N TYR A 96 -18.14 -12.03 17.51
CA TYR A 96 -17.19 -12.99 18.06
C TYR A 96 -16.30 -12.29 19.10
N ALA A 97 -16.14 -12.90 20.26
CA ALA A 97 -15.32 -12.33 21.34
C ALA A 97 -15.59 -10.85 21.64
N GLY A 98 -16.85 -10.40 21.49
CA GLY A 98 -17.23 -9.01 21.70
C GLY A 98 -16.93 -8.07 20.51
N LEU A 99 -16.38 -8.57 19.42
CA LEU A 99 -16.13 -7.82 18.17
C LEU A 99 -17.25 -8.07 17.17
N ASN A 100 -17.68 -7.03 16.47
CA ASN A 100 -18.50 -7.17 15.28
C ASN A 100 -17.56 -7.47 14.10
N ILE A 101 -17.75 -8.57 13.41
CA ILE A 101 -16.94 -8.94 12.25
C ILE A 101 -17.70 -8.52 10.99
N SER A 102 -17.11 -7.58 10.25
CA SER A 102 -17.65 -7.13 8.97
C SER A 102 -17.25 -8.06 7.84
N SER A 103 -18.18 -8.36 6.94
CA SER A 103 -17.90 -9.09 5.70
C SER A 103 -16.82 -8.43 4.84
N ARG A 104 -16.63 -7.12 4.97
CA ARG A 104 -15.57 -6.37 4.28
C ARG A 104 -14.16 -6.61 4.82
N CYS A 105 -14.07 -7.09 6.06
CA CYS A 105 -12.82 -7.41 6.71
C CYS A 105 -12.57 -8.91 6.82
N MET A 106 -13.34 -9.73 6.13
CA MET A 106 -13.21 -11.20 6.10
C MET A 106 -12.53 -11.73 4.82
N PRO A 107 -11.40 -11.13 4.36
CA PRO A 107 -10.68 -11.66 3.21
C PRO A 107 -10.05 -13.01 3.49
N PHE A 108 -9.96 -13.39 4.78
CA PHE A 108 -9.24 -14.57 5.22
C PHE A 108 -10.10 -15.82 5.35
N ASP A 109 -11.42 -15.68 5.41
CA ASP A 109 -12.31 -16.80 5.73
C ASP A 109 -13.20 -17.25 4.57
N ARG A 110 -13.54 -16.35 3.64
CA ARG A 110 -14.52 -16.65 2.58
C ARG A 110 -14.09 -16.28 1.18
N ASN A 111 -13.35 -15.23 1.01
CA ASN A 111 -12.95 -14.75 -0.30
C ASN A 111 -11.45 -14.96 -0.46
N PRO A 112 -11.01 -15.59 -1.55
CA PRO A 112 -9.59 -15.76 -1.84
C PRO A 112 -8.89 -14.41 -1.95
N TYR A 113 -9.58 -13.40 -2.42
CA TYR A 113 -9.08 -12.04 -2.49
C TYR A 113 -10.20 -11.03 -2.29
N SER A 114 -10.22 -10.36 -1.16
CA SER A 114 -11.00 -9.17 -1.02
C SER A 114 -10.11 -7.96 -1.22
N PHE A 115 -10.32 -7.32 -2.33
CA PHE A 115 -9.76 -6.02 -2.58
C PHE A 115 -10.28 -5.08 -1.50
N ASN A 116 -9.51 -4.87 -0.44
CA ASN A 116 -9.93 -3.90 0.50
C ASN A 116 -9.37 -2.56 0.19
N PRO A 117 -10.23 -1.75 -0.24
CA PRO A 117 -9.88 -0.42 -0.65
C PRO A 117 -9.54 0.51 0.51
N LYS A 118 -9.86 0.21 1.74
CA LYS A 118 -9.81 1.26 2.78
C LYS A 118 -8.69 1.12 3.82
N GLY A 119 -7.54 0.63 3.38
CA GLY A 119 -6.33 0.82 4.16
C GLY A 119 -6.03 -0.24 5.22
N HIS A 120 -6.54 -1.45 5.04
CA HIS A 120 -6.22 -2.63 5.80
C HIS A 120 -5.45 -3.64 4.98
N ILE A 121 -4.32 -3.26 4.45
CA ILE A 121 -3.40 -4.23 3.89
C ILE A 121 -2.68 -4.85 5.09
N SER A 122 -3.11 -6.04 5.49
CA SER A 122 -2.37 -6.86 6.42
C SER A 122 -1.00 -7.12 5.85
N ASN A 123 0.02 -7.09 6.69
CA ASN A 123 1.35 -7.50 6.25
C ASN A 123 1.29 -9.00 5.91
N LEU A 124 1.76 -9.34 4.71
CA LEU A 124 1.75 -10.71 4.23
C LEU A 124 2.48 -11.68 5.18
N TYR A 125 3.62 -11.28 5.70
CA TYR A 125 4.40 -12.12 6.63
C TYR A 125 3.68 -12.30 7.98
N ASP A 126 3.00 -11.27 8.49
CA ASP A 126 2.17 -11.41 9.68
C ASP A 126 1.04 -12.43 9.46
N LEU A 127 0.52 -12.54 8.23
CA LEU A 127 -0.50 -13.53 7.90
C LEU A 127 0.05 -14.96 7.91
N PHE A 128 1.24 -15.19 7.37
CA PHE A 128 1.87 -16.52 7.45
C PHE A 128 2.08 -16.98 8.87
N GLU A 129 2.33 -16.07 9.81
CA GLU A 129 2.57 -16.39 11.22
C GLU A 129 1.28 -16.62 12.03
N CYS A 130 0.14 -16.12 11.59
CA CYS A 130 -1.04 -16.12 12.45
C CYS A 130 -2.24 -16.88 11.90
N ILE A 131 -2.36 -17.11 10.59
CA ILE A 131 -3.50 -17.82 10.01
C ILE A 131 -3.14 -19.21 9.49
N ASP A 132 -4.15 -20.09 9.41
CA ASP A 132 -4.01 -21.34 8.66
C ASP A 132 -4.02 -21.03 7.17
N THR A 133 -2.86 -21.16 6.52
CA THR A 133 -2.71 -20.91 5.08
C THR A 133 -3.18 -22.08 4.22
N ALA A 134 -3.54 -23.22 4.82
CA ALA A 134 -4.09 -24.35 4.10
C ALA A 134 -5.40 -23.95 3.39
N GLY A 135 -5.42 -24.07 2.06
CA GLY A 135 -6.55 -23.62 1.25
C GLY A 135 -6.52 -22.14 0.82
N HIS A 136 -5.61 -21.32 1.36
CA HIS A 136 -5.44 -19.91 1.03
C HIS A 136 -4.17 -19.60 0.23
N GLN A 137 -3.44 -20.61 -0.25
CA GLN A 137 -2.16 -20.42 -0.97
C GLN A 137 -2.29 -19.46 -2.15
N GLY A 138 -3.38 -19.56 -2.92
CA GLY A 138 -3.61 -18.67 -4.08
C GLY A 138 -3.84 -17.22 -3.68
N GLU A 139 -4.54 -16.99 -2.57
CA GLU A 139 -4.73 -15.65 -2.01
C GLU A 139 -3.41 -15.06 -1.50
N MET A 140 -2.62 -15.86 -0.80
CA MET A 140 -1.32 -15.43 -0.29
C MET A 140 -0.35 -15.13 -1.45
N LEU A 141 -0.36 -15.96 -2.48
CA LEU A 141 0.41 -15.72 -3.71
C LEU A 141 -0.02 -14.40 -4.38
N ALA A 142 -1.33 -14.17 -4.55
CA ALA A 142 -1.84 -12.94 -5.14
C ALA A 142 -1.40 -11.69 -4.35
N ARG A 143 -1.45 -11.76 -3.02
CA ARG A 143 -0.96 -10.68 -2.15
C ARG A 143 0.55 -10.45 -2.27
N TYR A 144 1.32 -11.51 -2.46
CA TYR A 144 2.76 -11.40 -2.68
C TYR A 144 3.07 -10.69 -4.00
N ILE A 145 2.41 -11.10 -5.08
CA ILE A 145 2.57 -10.49 -6.41
C ILE A 145 2.16 -9.00 -6.36
N GLU A 146 1.01 -8.69 -5.75
CA GLU A 146 0.55 -7.30 -5.60
C GLU A 146 1.53 -6.46 -4.78
N LYS A 147 2.07 -7.00 -3.69
CA LYS A 147 3.08 -6.32 -2.89
C LYS A 147 4.34 -6.03 -3.70
N ASN A 148 4.82 -7.01 -4.47
CA ASN A 148 5.99 -6.84 -5.35
C ASN A 148 5.75 -5.72 -6.36
N THR A 149 4.59 -5.69 -6.98
CA THR A 149 4.24 -4.64 -7.95
C THR A 149 4.13 -3.27 -7.28
N ASN A 150 3.38 -3.15 -6.17
CA ASN A 150 3.07 -1.86 -5.57
C ASN A 150 4.19 -1.26 -4.71
N GLN A 151 5.03 -2.10 -4.10
CA GLN A 151 6.10 -1.64 -3.21
C GLN A 151 7.48 -1.67 -3.85
N ASN A 152 7.75 -2.68 -4.65
CA ASN A 152 9.06 -2.89 -5.26
C ASN A 152 9.10 -2.45 -6.73
N GLY A 153 7.95 -2.12 -7.34
CA GLY A 153 7.86 -1.73 -8.75
C GLY A 153 8.11 -2.89 -9.72
N VAL A 154 7.97 -4.14 -9.26
CA VAL A 154 8.21 -5.35 -10.07
C VAL A 154 6.87 -5.85 -10.63
N LEU A 155 6.59 -5.55 -11.89
CA LEU A 155 5.35 -5.99 -12.55
C LEU A 155 5.34 -7.51 -12.79
N PHE A 156 6.47 -8.08 -13.21
CA PHE A 156 6.64 -9.50 -13.53
C PHE A 156 7.55 -10.15 -12.49
N THR A 157 6.99 -10.96 -11.59
CA THR A 157 7.74 -11.67 -10.54
C THR A 157 8.24 -13.01 -11.07
N PRO A 158 9.56 -13.29 -11.04
CA PRO A 158 10.09 -14.59 -11.48
C PRO A 158 9.56 -15.74 -10.61
N ILE A 159 9.21 -16.86 -11.24
CA ILE A 159 8.67 -18.06 -10.55
C ILE A 159 9.69 -18.62 -9.54
N ASP A 160 10.98 -18.54 -9.83
CA ASP A 160 12.05 -18.99 -8.93
C ASP A 160 12.11 -18.24 -7.60
N GLN A 161 11.55 -17.03 -7.53
CA GLN A 161 11.39 -16.26 -6.29
C GLN A 161 10.16 -16.67 -5.48
N LEU A 162 9.32 -17.56 -6.00
CA LEU A 162 8.06 -17.99 -5.40
C LEU A 162 8.15 -19.35 -4.71
N THR A 163 9.36 -19.84 -4.42
CA THR A 163 9.62 -21.16 -3.83
C THR A 163 8.88 -21.42 -2.52
N MET A 164 8.55 -20.37 -1.78
CA MET A 164 7.72 -20.45 -0.56
C MET A 164 6.28 -20.90 -0.84
N PHE A 165 5.80 -20.86 -2.09
CA PHE A 165 4.46 -21.27 -2.53
C PHE A 165 4.47 -22.64 -3.22
N GLY A 166 5.61 -23.29 -3.38
CA GLY A 166 5.78 -24.58 -4.01
C GLY A 166 6.71 -24.57 -5.23
N ILE A 167 6.73 -25.70 -5.92
CA ILE A 167 7.45 -25.82 -7.19
C ILE A 167 6.65 -25.19 -8.34
N PRO A 168 7.26 -24.86 -9.50
CA PRO A 168 6.59 -24.16 -10.60
C PRO A 168 5.23 -24.75 -11.01
N GLN A 169 5.11 -26.06 -11.14
CA GLN A 169 3.85 -26.73 -11.49
C GLN A 169 2.75 -26.57 -10.44
N GLU A 170 3.11 -26.57 -9.16
CA GLU A 170 2.18 -26.33 -8.06
C GLU A 170 1.71 -24.87 -8.02
N ILE A 171 2.61 -23.95 -8.35
CA ILE A 171 2.30 -22.52 -8.46
C ILE A 171 1.28 -22.28 -9.58
N GLU A 172 1.47 -22.86 -10.76
CA GLU A 172 0.53 -22.76 -11.88
C GLU A 172 -0.85 -23.32 -11.51
N GLN A 173 -0.91 -24.49 -10.89
CA GLN A 173 -2.16 -25.11 -10.42
C GLN A 173 -2.84 -24.22 -9.35
N THR A 174 -2.06 -23.62 -8.46
CA THR A 174 -2.54 -22.69 -7.45
C THR A 174 -3.15 -21.43 -8.08
N ILE A 175 -2.49 -20.88 -9.11
CA ILE A 175 -2.99 -19.74 -9.87
C ILE A 175 -4.30 -20.08 -10.58
N GLU A 176 -4.39 -21.23 -11.25
CA GLU A 176 -5.63 -21.65 -11.90
C GLU A 176 -6.79 -21.79 -10.91
N LYS A 177 -6.54 -22.47 -9.78
CA LYS A 177 -7.53 -22.63 -8.72
C LYS A 177 -7.99 -21.30 -8.16
N TYR A 178 -7.04 -20.40 -7.88
CA TYR A 178 -7.30 -19.05 -7.42
C TYR A 178 -8.16 -18.27 -8.40
N ASN A 179 -7.76 -18.22 -9.68
CA ASN A 179 -8.49 -17.49 -10.72
C ASN A 179 -9.92 -18.03 -10.92
N ARG A 180 -10.14 -19.34 -10.80
CA ARG A 180 -11.48 -19.96 -10.86
C ARG A 180 -12.36 -19.56 -9.68
N SER A 181 -11.77 -19.35 -8.50
CA SER A 181 -12.49 -18.99 -7.28
C SER A 181 -12.89 -17.52 -7.22
N LEU A 182 -12.30 -16.66 -8.06
CA LEU A 182 -12.61 -15.24 -8.08
C LEU A 182 -14.05 -14.97 -8.55
N TYR A 183 -14.72 -14.09 -7.82
CA TYR A 183 -16.00 -13.54 -8.22
C TYR A 183 -15.86 -12.77 -9.55
N SER A 184 -16.80 -12.95 -10.46
CA SER A 184 -16.72 -12.41 -11.84
C SER A 184 -16.45 -10.91 -11.91
N GLY A 185 -17.02 -10.12 -10.99
CA GLY A 185 -16.82 -8.67 -10.93
C GLY A 185 -15.41 -8.22 -10.52
N PHE A 186 -14.65 -9.09 -9.87
CA PHE A 186 -13.28 -8.79 -9.44
C PHE A 186 -12.20 -9.42 -10.34
N ARG A 187 -12.59 -10.34 -11.22
CA ARG A 187 -11.66 -11.05 -12.09
C ARG A 187 -10.69 -10.15 -12.85
N PRO A 188 -11.15 -9.12 -13.58
CA PRO A 188 -10.25 -8.32 -14.41
C PRO A 188 -9.12 -7.66 -13.61
N ALA A 189 -9.41 -7.28 -12.36
CA ALA A 189 -8.44 -6.60 -11.51
C ALA A 189 -7.56 -7.52 -10.67
N SER A 190 -8.03 -8.74 -10.39
CA SER A 190 -7.43 -9.63 -9.38
C SER A 190 -6.86 -10.92 -9.94
N GLU A 191 -7.13 -11.26 -11.20
CA GLU A 191 -6.55 -12.44 -11.83
C GLU A 191 -5.03 -12.37 -11.90
N LEU A 192 -4.40 -13.52 -11.65
CA LEU A 192 -2.98 -13.72 -11.89
C LEU A 192 -2.76 -14.27 -13.30
N GLY A 193 -1.74 -13.79 -13.98
CA GLY A 193 -1.25 -14.31 -15.24
C GLY A 193 0.10 -14.99 -15.06
N VAL A 194 0.38 -15.95 -15.95
CA VAL A 194 1.71 -16.55 -16.13
C VAL A 194 2.16 -16.24 -17.54
N PHE A 195 3.38 -15.76 -17.67
CA PHE A 195 4.02 -15.55 -18.97
C PHE A 195 5.47 -16.03 -18.90
N LYS A 196 5.80 -17.08 -19.63
CA LYS A 196 7.08 -17.77 -19.49
C LYS A 196 7.30 -18.14 -18.01
N ASP A 197 8.42 -17.73 -17.44
CA ASP A 197 8.81 -18.01 -16.06
C ASP A 197 8.43 -16.87 -15.09
N TYR A 198 7.38 -16.10 -15.41
CA TYR A 198 6.96 -14.96 -14.60
C TYR A 198 5.48 -15.04 -14.24
N VAL A 199 5.17 -14.62 -13.00
CA VAL A 199 3.81 -14.41 -12.49
C VAL A 199 3.54 -12.93 -12.34
N TYR A 200 2.34 -12.48 -12.71
CA TYR A 200 1.96 -11.07 -12.63
C TYR A 200 0.46 -10.90 -12.35
N SER A 201 0.07 -9.71 -11.91
CA SER A 201 -1.34 -9.31 -11.79
C SER A 201 -1.82 -8.79 -13.15
N LYS A 202 -2.86 -9.41 -13.72
CA LYS A 202 -3.46 -8.95 -14.99
C LYS A 202 -4.03 -7.54 -14.88
N GLY A 203 -4.59 -7.18 -13.73
CA GLY A 203 -5.08 -5.82 -13.51
C GLY A 203 -3.95 -4.78 -13.56
N CYS A 204 -2.79 -5.09 -12.97
CA CYS A 204 -1.63 -4.21 -13.03
C CYS A 204 -1.03 -4.13 -14.44
N GLU A 205 -0.99 -5.23 -15.18
CA GLU A 205 -0.56 -5.25 -16.58
C GLU A 205 -1.47 -4.38 -17.44
N ILE A 206 -2.78 -4.59 -17.40
CA ILE A 206 -3.76 -3.80 -18.15
C ILE A 206 -3.60 -2.30 -17.82
N ALA A 207 -3.51 -1.94 -16.55
CA ALA A 207 -3.29 -0.55 -16.15
C ALA A 207 -1.98 0.02 -16.68
N THR A 208 -0.91 -0.78 -16.69
CA THR A 208 0.40 -0.37 -17.21
C THR A 208 0.34 -0.12 -18.72
N VAL A 209 -0.31 -1.02 -19.47
CA VAL A 209 -0.51 -0.84 -20.92
C VAL A 209 -1.34 0.40 -21.22
N GLN A 210 -2.42 0.63 -20.47
CA GLN A 210 -3.24 1.84 -20.61
C GLN A 210 -2.45 3.12 -20.33
N ILE A 211 -1.59 3.11 -19.30
CA ILE A 211 -0.70 4.25 -18.98
C ILE A 211 0.29 4.49 -20.13
N ILE A 212 0.94 3.44 -20.64
CA ILE A 212 1.90 3.56 -21.74
C ILE A 212 1.21 4.14 -22.98
N ASN A 213 0.10 3.55 -23.41
CA ASN A 213 -0.66 4.05 -24.56
C ASN A 213 -1.07 5.51 -24.39
N LYS A 214 -1.49 5.91 -23.17
CA LYS A 214 -1.85 7.29 -22.89
C LYS A 214 -0.66 8.24 -22.91
N LEU A 215 0.49 7.80 -22.40
CA LEU A 215 1.73 8.56 -22.47
C LEU A 215 2.21 8.73 -23.91
N GLU A 216 2.12 7.70 -24.75
CA GLU A 216 2.43 7.77 -26.17
C GLU A 216 1.51 8.77 -26.89
N GLU A 217 0.19 8.67 -26.71
CA GLU A 217 -0.78 9.63 -27.25
C GLU A 217 -0.47 11.07 -26.85
N LEU A 218 -0.10 11.29 -25.60
CA LEU A 218 0.25 12.62 -25.11
C LEU A 218 1.62 13.09 -25.61
N ALA A 219 2.56 12.19 -25.81
CA ALA A 219 3.90 12.51 -26.31
C ALA A 219 3.89 13.03 -27.76
N ASP A 220 2.94 12.56 -28.56
CA ASP A 220 2.76 13.01 -29.94
C ASP A 220 2.24 14.46 -30.04
N ASN A 221 1.72 15.00 -28.95
CA ASN A 221 1.30 16.40 -28.87
C ASN A 221 2.49 17.31 -28.53
N VAL A 222 3.07 17.98 -29.51
CA VAL A 222 4.18 18.90 -29.29
C VAL A 222 3.65 20.22 -28.71
N PRO A 223 4.19 20.72 -27.59
CA PRO A 223 3.80 22.05 -27.07
C PRO A 223 4.10 23.17 -28.05
N THR A 224 3.16 24.05 -28.23
CA THR A 224 3.30 25.20 -29.14
C THR A 224 4.15 26.34 -28.53
N ILE A 225 5.31 26.02 -27.99
CA ILE A 225 6.26 27.04 -27.48
C ILE A 225 7.35 27.25 -28.52
N SER A 226 7.48 28.45 -29.03
CA SER A 226 8.49 28.74 -30.04
C SER A 226 9.91 28.58 -29.50
N SER A 227 10.80 28.04 -30.31
CA SER A 227 12.22 27.85 -29.95
C SER A 227 12.91 29.16 -29.54
N SER A 228 12.56 30.27 -30.15
CA SER A 228 13.09 31.59 -29.78
C SER A 228 12.65 32.06 -28.40
N PHE A 229 11.44 31.70 -27.96
CA PHE A 229 10.97 31.98 -26.61
C PHE A 229 11.75 31.13 -25.56
N SER A 230 11.94 29.86 -25.81
CA SER A 230 12.68 28.99 -24.90
C SER A 230 14.14 29.40 -24.73
N GLU A 231 14.83 29.77 -25.78
CA GLU A 231 16.22 30.26 -25.75
C GLU A 231 16.39 31.56 -24.93
N LYS A 232 15.49 32.50 -25.13
CA LYS A 232 15.48 33.77 -24.38
C LYS A 232 15.26 33.52 -22.88
N MET A 233 14.32 32.66 -22.54
CA MET A 233 14.00 32.32 -21.14
C MET A 233 15.13 31.53 -20.48
N ILE A 234 15.75 30.57 -21.16
CA ILE A 234 16.93 29.87 -20.67
C ILE A 234 18.09 30.82 -20.40
N SER A 235 18.32 31.79 -21.29
CA SER A 235 19.32 32.83 -21.08
C SER A 235 19.04 33.67 -19.83
N GLN A 236 17.79 33.98 -19.54
CA GLN A 236 17.41 34.66 -18.29
C GLN A 236 17.68 33.84 -17.04
N LEU A 237 17.46 32.50 -17.07
CA LEU A 237 17.75 31.62 -15.94
C LEU A 237 19.26 31.60 -15.59
N LYS A 238 20.14 31.78 -16.56
CA LYS A 238 21.60 31.90 -16.35
C LYS A 238 22.01 33.20 -15.64
N LEU A 239 21.18 34.22 -15.69
CA LEU A 239 21.41 35.53 -15.05
C LEU A 239 20.90 35.61 -13.61
N LEU A 240 20.23 34.56 -13.12
CA LEU A 240 19.74 34.54 -11.75
C LEU A 240 20.88 34.52 -10.71
N PRO A 241 20.59 34.91 -9.45
CA PRO A 241 21.58 34.88 -8.38
C PRO A 241 22.16 33.49 -8.14
N ALA A 242 23.33 33.39 -7.55
CA ALA A 242 23.98 32.15 -7.18
C ALA A 242 23.04 31.29 -6.35
N GLY A 243 22.97 29.98 -6.66
CA GLY A 243 22.04 29.01 -6.05
C GLY A 243 20.66 28.91 -6.70
N GLN A 244 20.28 29.86 -7.56
CA GLN A 244 19.03 29.82 -8.36
C GLN A 244 19.29 29.76 -9.85
N ARG A 245 20.49 30.14 -10.27
CA ARG A 245 20.87 30.19 -11.68
C ARG A 245 21.01 28.80 -12.29
N LEU A 246 20.77 28.75 -13.58
CA LEU A 246 21.06 27.56 -14.39
C LEU A 246 22.57 27.57 -14.74
N ASP A 247 23.33 26.74 -14.03
CA ASP A 247 24.79 26.61 -14.18
C ASP A 247 25.24 25.17 -14.57
N ASP A 248 24.29 24.33 -14.96
CA ASP A 248 24.46 22.94 -15.30
C ASP A 248 24.05 22.70 -16.77
N GLU A 249 25.03 22.33 -17.59
CA GLU A 249 24.84 22.11 -19.02
C GLU A 249 23.84 20.98 -19.32
N VAL A 250 23.80 19.93 -18.48
CA VAL A 250 22.87 18.82 -18.64
C VAL A 250 21.43 19.30 -18.42
N LYS A 251 21.21 20.11 -17.38
CA LYS A 251 19.88 20.69 -17.11
C LYS A 251 19.48 21.68 -18.20
N GLU A 252 20.44 22.45 -18.73
CA GLU A 252 20.16 23.34 -19.87
C GLU A 252 19.69 22.57 -21.09
N GLN A 253 20.39 21.45 -21.41
CA GLN A 253 20.00 20.59 -22.54
C GLN A 253 18.60 20.01 -22.32
N ILE A 254 18.32 19.51 -21.12
CA ILE A 254 16.98 19.00 -20.77
C ILE A 254 15.92 20.10 -20.97
N LEU A 255 16.18 21.34 -20.52
CA LEU A 255 15.22 22.43 -20.68
C LEU A 255 15.01 22.81 -22.15
N LYS A 256 16.02 22.70 -23.01
CA LYS A 256 15.87 22.94 -24.45
C LYS A 256 14.98 21.90 -25.11
N THR A 257 15.13 20.63 -24.76
CA THR A 257 14.31 19.55 -25.34
C THR A 257 12.89 19.53 -24.79
N LEU A 258 12.70 19.97 -23.55
CA LEU A 258 11.42 19.90 -22.83
C LEU A 258 10.26 20.63 -23.53
N PHE A 259 10.54 21.64 -24.33
CA PHE A 259 9.52 22.43 -25.03
C PHE A 259 9.46 22.18 -26.55
N SER A 260 10.35 21.34 -27.08
CA SER A 260 10.47 21.14 -28.53
C SER A 260 10.02 19.79 -29.05
N GLU A 261 9.98 18.77 -28.19
CA GLU A 261 9.86 17.39 -28.68
C GLU A 261 8.59 16.66 -28.20
N SER A 262 8.09 16.97 -27.01
CA SER A 262 6.96 16.24 -26.44
C SER A 262 6.23 17.06 -25.37
N ALA A 263 4.95 16.76 -25.16
CA ALA A 263 4.18 17.27 -24.02
C ALA A 263 4.40 16.47 -22.73
N VAL A 264 5.05 15.31 -22.81
CA VAL A 264 5.31 14.44 -21.66
C VAL A 264 6.80 14.23 -21.48
N HIS A 265 7.30 14.48 -20.28
CA HIS A 265 8.70 14.31 -19.94
C HIS A 265 8.88 13.53 -18.65
N LEU A 266 9.72 12.50 -18.68
CA LEU A 266 10.06 11.66 -17.53
C LEU A 266 11.45 12.04 -17.01
N ILE A 267 11.50 12.65 -15.82
CA ILE A 267 12.74 13.07 -15.17
C ILE A 267 13.06 12.11 -14.03
N TYR A 268 14.05 11.27 -14.20
CA TYR A 268 14.50 10.32 -13.19
C TYR A 268 15.97 10.53 -12.81
N GLY A 269 16.36 10.01 -11.65
CA GLY A 269 17.72 10.12 -11.14
C GLY A 269 17.80 9.87 -9.64
N ALA A 270 19.01 9.67 -9.13
CA ALA A 270 19.26 9.43 -7.70
C ALA A 270 18.82 10.63 -6.82
N ALA A 271 18.74 10.41 -5.51
CA ALA A 271 18.53 11.50 -4.56
C ALA A 271 19.70 12.50 -4.65
N GLY A 272 19.40 13.81 -4.56
CA GLY A 272 20.42 14.85 -4.61
C GLY A 272 20.83 15.32 -6.01
N THR A 273 20.40 14.69 -7.09
CA THR A 273 20.79 15.10 -8.47
C THR A 273 20.16 16.41 -8.98
N GLY A 274 19.42 17.11 -8.13
CA GLY A 274 18.85 18.41 -8.49
C GLY A 274 17.56 18.36 -9.30
N LYS A 275 16.78 17.26 -9.27
CA LYS A 275 15.46 17.17 -9.95
C LYS A 275 14.53 18.29 -9.56
N THR A 276 14.43 18.62 -8.28
CA THR A 276 13.58 19.71 -7.80
C THR A 276 14.09 21.08 -8.24
N THR A 277 15.41 21.26 -8.39
CA THR A 277 15.99 22.48 -8.98
C THR A 277 15.56 22.63 -10.44
N LEU A 278 15.55 21.53 -11.20
CA LEU A 278 15.05 21.53 -12.56
C LEU A 278 13.54 21.89 -12.62
N VAL A 279 12.74 21.33 -11.71
CA VAL A 279 11.31 21.70 -11.57
C VAL A 279 11.15 23.19 -11.27
N ASN A 280 12.00 23.78 -10.42
CA ASN A 280 12.00 25.24 -10.19
C ASN A 280 12.30 26.04 -11.47
N HIS A 281 13.26 25.62 -12.26
CA HIS A 281 13.56 26.28 -13.53
C HIS A 281 12.39 26.17 -14.51
N ILE A 282 11.76 25.00 -14.64
CA ILE A 282 10.56 24.78 -15.46
C ILE A 282 9.42 25.70 -14.98
N SER A 283 9.18 25.73 -13.68
CA SER A 283 8.16 26.58 -13.08
C SER A 283 8.39 28.07 -13.38
N LYS A 284 9.66 28.53 -13.37
CA LYS A 284 10.06 29.89 -13.69
C LYS A 284 9.87 30.19 -15.16
N LEU A 285 10.18 29.25 -16.06
CA LEU A 285 9.94 29.39 -17.50
C LEU A 285 8.46 29.59 -17.85
N LEU A 286 7.57 28.98 -17.01
CA LEU A 286 6.12 29.05 -17.13
C LEU A 286 5.50 30.03 -16.12
N GLU A 287 6.20 31.13 -15.77
CA GLU A 287 5.66 32.16 -14.89
C GLU A 287 4.38 32.77 -15.49
N GLY A 288 3.36 32.96 -14.65
CA GLY A 288 2.03 33.45 -15.09
C GLY A 288 1.14 32.36 -15.71
N LYS A 289 1.61 31.13 -15.85
CA LYS A 289 0.83 29.97 -16.28
C LYS A 289 0.27 29.17 -15.09
N LYS A 290 -0.88 28.56 -15.24
CA LYS A 290 -1.51 27.77 -14.19
C LYS A 290 -0.81 26.41 -14.05
N LYS A 291 -0.25 26.14 -12.88
CA LYS A 291 0.55 24.93 -12.60
C LYS A 291 -0.02 24.14 -11.46
N ILE A 292 0.11 22.81 -11.52
CA ILE A 292 -0.22 21.91 -10.40
C ILE A 292 0.94 20.96 -10.12
N TYR A 293 1.22 20.79 -8.82
CA TYR A 293 2.28 19.92 -8.31
C TYR A 293 1.65 18.79 -7.50
N LEU A 294 1.82 17.57 -7.97
CA LEU A 294 1.18 16.38 -7.43
C LEU A 294 2.20 15.47 -6.75
N ALA A 295 1.84 14.89 -5.62
CA ALA A 295 2.63 13.86 -4.97
C ALA A 295 1.75 12.77 -4.37
N LYS A 296 2.34 11.60 -4.08
CA LYS A 296 1.60 10.46 -3.53
C LYS A 296 1.09 10.70 -2.10
N THR A 297 1.84 11.44 -1.28
CA THR A 297 1.56 11.63 0.15
C THR A 297 1.61 13.09 0.58
N ASN A 298 0.88 13.46 1.64
CA ASN A 298 0.92 14.82 2.19
C ASN A 298 2.33 15.28 2.58
N PRO A 299 3.19 14.48 3.24
CA PRO A 299 4.57 14.89 3.50
C PRO A 299 5.37 15.19 2.24
N ALA A 300 5.15 14.42 1.14
CA ALA A 300 5.80 14.67 -0.14
C ALA A 300 5.30 15.98 -0.79
N VAL A 301 4.00 16.28 -0.69
CA VAL A 301 3.41 17.56 -1.13
C VAL A 301 4.04 18.73 -0.38
N GLU A 302 4.14 18.66 0.95
CA GLU A 302 4.73 19.71 1.76
C GLU A 302 6.24 19.88 1.49
N ASN A 303 6.95 18.80 1.23
CA ASN A 303 8.36 18.86 0.82
C ASN A 303 8.51 19.54 -0.56
N LEU A 304 7.63 19.20 -1.50
CA LEU A 304 7.61 19.82 -2.83
C LEU A 304 7.28 21.31 -2.74
N ARG A 305 6.26 21.69 -1.97
CA ARG A 305 5.87 23.10 -1.72
C ARG A 305 7.00 23.94 -1.14
N ARG A 306 7.79 23.36 -0.21
CA ARG A 306 8.95 24.06 0.38
C ARG A 306 10.10 24.21 -0.58
N LYS A 307 10.25 23.30 -1.53
CA LYS A 307 11.38 23.25 -2.45
C LYS A 307 11.11 23.98 -3.77
N VAL A 308 9.86 24.05 -4.22
CA VAL A 308 9.47 24.82 -5.41
C VAL A 308 9.21 26.26 -4.98
N THR A 309 10.21 27.09 -5.13
CA THR A 309 10.18 28.49 -4.70
C THR A 309 9.68 29.44 -5.80
N CYS A 310 9.72 29.03 -7.06
CA CYS A 310 9.25 29.78 -8.21
C CYS A 310 7.78 29.42 -8.52
N CYS A 311 6.87 29.67 -7.57
CA CYS A 311 5.45 29.42 -7.75
C CYS A 311 4.63 30.71 -7.65
N ASP A 312 3.57 30.78 -8.44
CA ASP A 312 2.61 31.88 -8.43
C ASP A 312 1.48 31.58 -7.41
N ARG A 313 0.68 32.61 -7.06
CA ARG A 313 -0.47 32.44 -6.15
C ARG A 313 -1.53 31.48 -6.68
N ALA A 314 -1.58 31.27 -8.00
CA ALA A 314 -2.52 30.37 -8.67
C ALA A 314 -2.03 28.91 -8.71
N ASP A 315 -0.78 28.64 -8.30
CA ASP A 315 -0.19 27.32 -8.34
C ASP A 315 -0.76 26.43 -7.23
N GLU A 316 -1.07 25.20 -7.58
CA GLU A 316 -1.72 24.24 -6.69
C GLU A 316 -0.77 23.11 -6.28
N PHE A 317 -0.84 22.70 -5.02
CA PHE A 317 -0.07 21.59 -4.45
C PHE A 317 -1.02 20.64 -3.75
N THR A 318 -1.12 19.40 -4.21
CA THR A 318 -2.05 18.44 -3.63
C THR A 318 -1.60 16.99 -3.83
N THR A 319 -2.25 16.05 -3.16
CA THR A 319 -1.99 14.64 -3.43
C THR A 319 -2.74 14.18 -4.68
N ILE A 320 -2.14 13.20 -5.40
CA ILE A 320 -2.78 12.55 -6.56
C ILE A 320 -4.19 12.05 -6.19
N ASP A 321 -4.32 11.40 -5.05
CA ASP A 321 -5.60 10.89 -4.53
C ASP A 321 -6.67 11.99 -4.39
N LYS A 322 -6.28 13.14 -3.81
CA LYS A 322 -7.19 14.27 -3.62
C LYS A 322 -7.56 14.90 -4.96
N PHE A 323 -6.59 15.06 -5.84
CA PHE A 323 -6.81 15.59 -7.18
C PHE A 323 -7.81 14.74 -7.98
N VAL A 324 -7.60 13.42 -8.03
CA VAL A 324 -8.49 12.49 -8.74
C VAL A 324 -9.89 12.47 -8.12
N ARG A 325 -10.01 12.46 -6.79
CA ARG A 325 -11.33 12.43 -6.12
C ARG A 325 -12.11 13.73 -6.20
N SER A 326 -11.43 14.86 -6.35
CA SER A 326 -12.10 16.17 -6.41
C SER A 326 -12.78 16.44 -7.75
N GLY A 327 -12.46 15.67 -8.79
CA GLY A 327 -12.93 15.92 -10.15
C GLY A 327 -12.34 17.20 -10.77
N TRP A 328 -11.37 17.83 -10.15
CA TRP A 328 -10.76 19.06 -10.66
C TRP A 328 -10.11 18.89 -12.03
N TYR A 329 -9.66 17.68 -12.37
CA TYR A 329 -9.14 17.34 -13.69
C TYR A 329 -10.17 17.51 -14.81
N GLU A 330 -11.47 17.44 -14.49
CA GLU A 330 -12.55 17.63 -15.47
C GLU A 330 -12.86 19.12 -15.74
N THR A 331 -12.59 19.98 -14.76
CA THR A 331 -13.00 21.40 -14.78
C THR A 331 -11.85 22.39 -14.83
N SER A 332 -10.63 21.95 -14.59
CA SER A 332 -9.45 22.80 -14.50
C SER A 332 -8.45 22.50 -15.61
N ASN A 333 -8.09 23.50 -16.37
CA ASN A 333 -7.00 23.43 -17.33
C ASN A 333 -5.70 23.88 -16.65
N TYR A 334 -4.68 23.04 -16.68
CA TYR A 334 -3.34 23.37 -16.21
C TYR A 334 -2.39 23.41 -17.41
N ASP A 335 -1.53 24.44 -17.42
CA ASP A 335 -0.46 24.58 -18.43
C ASP A 335 0.73 23.65 -18.08
N LEU A 336 0.90 23.30 -16.79
CA LEU A 336 1.92 22.37 -16.31
C LEU A 336 1.36 21.47 -15.20
N VAL A 337 1.62 20.19 -15.33
CA VAL A 337 1.38 19.17 -14.29
C VAL A 337 2.71 18.52 -13.93
N VAL A 338 3.09 18.52 -12.64
CA VAL A 338 4.33 17.96 -12.12
C VAL A 338 4.04 16.86 -11.10
#